data_1e39bc5545cdc781c2f9e0009efbc0ad
#
_entry.id   1e39bc5545cdc781c2f9e0009efbc0ad
#
_cell.length_a   1.000
_cell.length_b   1.000
_cell.length_c   1.000
_cell.angle_alpha   90.00
_cell.angle_beta   90.00
_cell.angle_gamma   90.00
#
_symmetry.space_group_name_H-M   'P 1'
#
loop_
_entity.id
_entity.type
_entity.pdbx_description
1 polymer ?
#
loop_
_entity_poly.entity_id
_entity_poly.type
_entity_poly.pdbx_seq_one_letter_code
_entity_poly.pdbx_strand_id
1 'polypeptide(L)'
;DIYTEAVYAHLDEMKIEFSAIRGPKREAFAVIESNNYFSEDKWRELQGIESINPLYRVKQFTDAYNKDEFTVKEFAKFINLDQTQAKMMLMTLALNGFIIYESYRETAIVKQKLYDYILSKTKKIDYDALRFVSATKGEANIVLNTSDMDLQMNGIKTFTLSDTHNVVIRPKNGAIRMKKNRSFEFDGDIMAGLFTLSGMNC
;
A
#
# COMPACT_ATOMS: atom_id res chain seq x y z
N ASP A 1 -0.92 5.96 2.06
CA ASP A 1 -1.87 6.74 2.87
C ASP A 1 -1.14 7.39 4.04
N ILE A 2 -1.51 8.63 4.36
CA ILE A 2 -0.99 9.38 5.50
C ILE A 2 -2.17 9.73 6.39
N TYR A 3 -2.12 9.30 7.65
CA TYR A 3 -3.13 9.58 8.67
C TYR A 3 -2.55 10.59 9.64
N THR A 4 -3.09 11.81 9.59
CA THR A 4 -2.67 12.94 10.40
C THR A 4 -3.86 13.88 10.66
N GLU A 5 -3.74 14.79 11.61
CA GLU A 5 -4.80 15.70 12.00
C GLU A 5 -4.67 17.08 11.37
N ALA A 6 -3.45 17.47 10.96
CA ALA A 6 -3.18 18.78 10.39
C ALA A 6 -2.20 18.69 9.20
N VAL A 7 -2.45 19.52 8.20
CA VAL A 7 -1.60 19.68 7.01
C VAL A 7 -1.32 21.16 6.81
N TYR A 8 -0.05 21.52 6.69
CA TYR A 8 0.42 22.88 6.45
C TYR A 8 1.20 22.95 5.15
N ALA A 9 0.74 23.73 4.20
CA ALA A 9 1.46 23.98 2.95
C ALA A 9 2.24 25.29 3.06
N HIS A 10 3.56 25.22 2.95
CA HIS A 10 4.47 26.35 2.95
C HIS A 10 4.89 26.66 1.51
N LEU A 11 4.15 27.56 0.85
CA LEU A 11 4.32 27.83 -0.57
C LEU A 11 5.68 28.41 -0.91
N ASP A 12 6.24 29.24 -0.02
CA ASP A 12 7.55 29.88 -0.21
C ASP A 12 8.73 28.92 0.01
N GLU A 13 8.50 27.83 0.74
CA GLU A 13 9.54 26.84 1.06
C GLU A 13 9.40 25.55 0.26
N MET A 14 8.41 25.47 -0.63
CA MET A 14 8.09 24.28 -1.43
C MET A 14 7.98 23.00 -0.60
N LYS A 15 7.35 23.09 0.56
CA LYS A 15 7.15 21.95 1.46
C LYS A 15 5.71 21.85 1.97
N ILE A 16 5.31 20.63 2.27
CA ILE A 16 4.05 20.31 2.95
C ILE A 16 4.39 19.56 4.22
N GLU A 17 3.93 20.05 5.35
CA GLU A 17 4.09 19.42 6.66
C GLU A 17 2.80 18.74 7.07
N PHE A 18 2.93 17.51 7.57
CA PHE A 18 1.84 16.74 8.14
C PHE A 18 2.15 16.55 9.63
N SER A 19 1.23 16.95 10.47
CA SER A 19 1.42 16.93 11.92
C SER A 19 0.16 16.44 12.62
N ALA A 20 0.33 15.73 13.73
CA ALA A 20 -0.75 15.49 14.65
C ALA A 20 -0.96 16.73 15.53
N ILE A 21 -2.21 17.02 15.90
CA ILE A 21 -2.55 18.13 16.81
C ILE A 21 -2.09 17.77 18.21
N ARG A 22 -1.30 18.65 18.80
CA ARG A 22 -0.70 18.42 20.09
C ARG A 22 -1.58 18.94 21.22
N GLY A 23 -1.83 18.09 22.20
CA GLY A 23 -2.13 18.57 23.54
C GLY A 23 -0.83 18.94 24.27
N PRO A 24 -0.86 19.84 25.27
CA PRO A 24 0.34 20.40 25.91
C PRO A 24 1.25 19.40 26.63
N LYS A 25 0.91 18.11 26.68
CA LYS A 25 1.68 17.04 27.36
C LYS A 25 1.73 15.70 26.61
N ARG A 26 1.31 15.61 25.34
CA ARG A 26 1.26 14.34 24.61
C ARG A 26 2.17 14.35 23.38
N GLU A 27 2.78 13.19 23.10
CA GLU A 27 3.44 12.95 21.83
C GLU A 27 2.40 13.03 20.70
N ALA A 28 2.76 13.67 19.61
CA ALA A 28 1.94 13.76 18.41
C ALA A 28 2.20 12.54 17.52
N PHE A 29 1.18 11.75 17.26
CA PHE A 29 1.30 10.54 16.46
C PHE A 29 0.73 10.75 15.06
N ALA A 30 1.49 10.35 14.04
CA ALA A 30 1.00 10.20 12.68
C ALA A 30 1.34 8.80 12.17
N VAL A 31 0.53 8.28 11.26
CA VAL A 31 0.74 6.98 10.65
C VAL A 31 0.85 7.13 9.14
N ILE A 32 1.88 6.52 8.58
CA ILE A 32 2.05 6.36 7.13
C ILE A 32 1.94 4.89 6.83
N GLU A 33 1.10 4.52 5.88
CA GLU A 33 0.85 3.13 5.54
C GLU A 33 0.76 2.94 4.04
N SER A 34 1.36 1.88 3.53
CA SER A 34 1.17 1.50 2.13
C SER A 34 -0.27 1.07 1.89
N ASN A 35 -0.88 1.51 0.80
CA ASN A 35 -2.26 1.15 0.44
C ASN A 35 -2.33 -0.07 -0.50
N ASN A 36 -1.19 -0.56 -0.96
CA ASN A 36 -1.07 -1.66 -1.91
C ASN A 36 -0.38 -2.88 -1.27
N TYR A 37 -0.79 -3.27 -0.10
CA TYR A 37 -0.26 -4.45 0.60
C TYR A 37 -1.27 -5.59 0.62
N PHE A 38 -0.79 -6.81 0.84
CA PHE A 38 -1.65 -7.97 1.03
C PHE A 38 -2.29 -7.95 2.43
N SER A 39 -3.58 -8.26 2.49
CA SER A 39 -4.32 -8.46 3.73
C SER A 39 -5.17 -9.72 3.62
N GLU A 40 -4.96 -10.65 4.55
CA GLU A 40 -5.73 -11.89 4.61
C GLU A 40 -7.22 -11.64 4.88
N ASP A 41 -7.54 -10.64 5.71
CA ASP A 41 -8.92 -10.27 5.99
C ASP A 41 -9.60 -9.71 4.76
N LYS A 42 -8.89 -8.86 3.99
CA LYS A 42 -9.38 -8.33 2.73
C LYS A 42 -9.57 -9.43 1.68
N TRP A 43 -8.66 -10.40 1.65
CA TRP A 43 -8.80 -11.57 0.79
C TRP A 43 -10.09 -12.34 1.08
N ARG A 44 -10.38 -12.59 2.38
CA ARG A 44 -11.59 -13.29 2.82
C ARG A 44 -12.85 -12.46 2.56
N GLU A 45 -12.79 -11.15 2.80
CA GLU A 45 -13.90 -10.24 2.50
C GLU A 45 -14.28 -10.27 1.01
N LEU A 46 -13.28 -10.22 0.10
CA LEU A 46 -13.50 -10.32 -1.34
C LEU A 46 -14.06 -11.66 -1.77
N GLN A 47 -13.65 -12.75 -1.14
CA GLN A 47 -14.18 -14.08 -1.42
C GLN A 47 -15.62 -14.24 -0.95
N GLY A 48 -15.98 -13.67 0.21
CA GLY A 48 -17.30 -13.78 0.80
C GLY A 48 -17.71 -15.25 0.96
N ILE A 49 -18.89 -15.59 0.42
CA ILE A 49 -19.45 -16.97 0.43
C ILE A 49 -19.08 -17.79 -0.82
N GLU A 50 -18.36 -17.18 -1.76
CA GLU A 50 -17.97 -17.82 -3.02
C GLU A 50 -16.93 -18.93 -2.78
N SER A 51 -17.06 -20.03 -3.52
CA SER A 51 -16.07 -21.13 -3.47
C SER A 51 -14.71 -20.75 -4.07
N ILE A 52 -14.70 -19.81 -5.02
CA ILE A 52 -13.52 -19.34 -5.71
C ILE A 52 -13.42 -17.82 -5.53
N ASN A 53 -12.28 -17.34 -5.05
CA ASN A 53 -12.05 -15.90 -4.90
C ASN A 53 -12.18 -15.19 -6.25
N PRO A 54 -12.88 -14.04 -6.34
CA PRO A 54 -13.07 -13.27 -7.57
C PRO A 54 -11.77 -12.90 -8.28
N LEU A 55 -10.68 -12.67 -7.52
CA LEU A 55 -9.36 -12.39 -8.10
C LEU A 55 -8.84 -13.56 -8.94
N TYR A 56 -9.04 -14.80 -8.49
CA TYR A 56 -8.68 -15.98 -9.29
C TYR A 56 -9.55 -16.12 -10.55
N ARG A 57 -10.84 -15.77 -10.48
CA ARG A 57 -11.71 -15.82 -11.67
C ARG A 57 -11.22 -14.85 -12.76
N VAL A 58 -10.84 -13.62 -12.35
CA VAL A 58 -10.27 -12.64 -13.29
C VAL A 58 -8.94 -13.14 -13.83
N LYS A 59 -8.04 -13.63 -12.96
CA LYS A 59 -6.75 -14.19 -13.42
C LYS A 59 -6.92 -15.34 -14.41
N GLN A 60 -7.83 -16.28 -14.14
CA GLN A 60 -8.13 -17.39 -15.07
C GLN A 60 -8.62 -16.88 -16.43
N PHE A 61 -9.42 -15.81 -16.42
CA PHE A 61 -9.88 -15.19 -17.66
C PHE A 61 -8.70 -14.56 -18.44
N THR A 62 -7.86 -13.76 -17.77
CA THR A 62 -6.70 -13.12 -18.42
C THR A 62 -5.70 -14.14 -18.95
N ASP A 63 -5.45 -15.21 -18.19
CA ASP A 63 -4.57 -16.31 -18.62
C ASP A 63 -5.15 -17.07 -19.85
N ALA A 64 -6.46 -17.31 -19.88
CA ALA A 64 -7.12 -18.05 -20.96
C ALA A 64 -7.14 -17.28 -22.28
N TYR A 65 -7.28 -15.96 -22.23
CA TYR A 65 -7.40 -15.11 -23.43
C TYR A 65 -6.17 -14.25 -23.69
N ASN A 66 -5.17 -14.29 -22.83
CA ASN A 66 -3.94 -13.49 -22.90
C ASN A 66 -4.22 -12.00 -23.10
N LYS A 67 -5.16 -11.46 -22.32
CA LYS A 67 -5.55 -10.04 -22.37
C LYS A 67 -5.96 -9.53 -20.99
N ASP A 68 -5.55 -8.29 -20.68
CA ASP A 68 -5.88 -7.62 -19.41
C ASP A 68 -7.10 -6.69 -19.52
N GLU A 69 -7.60 -6.44 -20.73
CA GLU A 69 -8.81 -5.64 -20.98
C GLU A 69 -9.91 -6.51 -21.55
N PHE A 70 -11.13 -6.40 -20.98
CA PHE A 70 -12.27 -7.21 -21.40
C PHE A 70 -13.60 -6.56 -21.02
N THR A 71 -14.68 -7.00 -21.67
CA THR A 71 -16.04 -6.54 -21.38
C THR A 71 -16.72 -7.38 -20.30
N VAL A 72 -17.69 -6.78 -19.60
CA VAL A 72 -18.57 -7.51 -18.65
C VAL A 72 -19.18 -8.77 -19.30
N LYS A 73 -19.63 -8.64 -20.56
CA LYS A 73 -20.27 -9.71 -21.31
C LYS A 73 -19.33 -10.92 -21.55
N GLU A 74 -18.07 -10.63 -21.93
CA GLU A 74 -17.07 -11.70 -22.12
C GLU A 74 -16.76 -12.41 -20.82
N PHE A 75 -16.58 -11.65 -19.75
CA PHE A 75 -16.28 -12.19 -18.42
C PHE A 75 -17.45 -12.99 -17.87
N ALA A 76 -18.68 -12.48 -17.95
CA ALA A 76 -19.90 -13.17 -17.53
C ALA A 76 -20.04 -14.54 -18.21
N LYS A 77 -19.81 -14.58 -19.53
CA LYS A 77 -19.83 -15.84 -20.30
C LYS A 77 -18.77 -16.84 -19.83
N PHE A 78 -17.54 -16.33 -19.55
CA PHE A 78 -16.44 -17.19 -19.10
C PHE A 78 -16.69 -17.82 -17.73
N ILE A 79 -17.18 -17.03 -16.77
CA ILE A 79 -17.45 -17.53 -15.40
C ILE A 79 -18.82 -18.17 -15.23
N ASN A 80 -19.62 -18.24 -16.31
CA ASN A 80 -20.98 -18.78 -16.34
C ASN A 80 -21.92 -18.12 -15.31
N LEU A 81 -21.88 -16.80 -15.26
CA LEU A 81 -22.79 -15.97 -14.46
C LEU A 81 -23.60 -15.04 -15.37
N ASP A 82 -24.70 -14.49 -14.87
CA ASP A 82 -25.38 -13.43 -15.58
C ASP A 82 -24.56 -12.11 -15.58
N GLN A 83 -24.88 -11.21 -16.53
CA GLN A 83 -24.10 -9.98 -16.69
C GLN A 83 -24.20 -9.05 -15.47
N THR A 84 -25.32 -9.06 -14.76
CA THR A 84 -25.52 -8.24 -13.57
C THR A 84 -24.62 -8.68 -12.43
N GLN A 85 -24.55 -10.00 -12.19
CA GLN A 85 -23.67 -10.57 -11.18
C GLN A 85 -22.19 -10.35 -11.52
N ALA A 86 -21.80 -10.58 -12.76
CA ALA A 86 -20.44 -10.32 -13.23
C ALA A 86 -20.05 -8.83 -13.09
N LYS A 87 -20.97 -7.92 -13.44
CA LYS A 87 -20.80 -6.47 -13.28
C LYS A 87 -20.60 -6.08 -11.81
N MET A 88 -21.43 -6.58 -10.91
CA MET A 88 -21.29 -6.34 -9.47
C MET A 88 -19.95 -6.82 -8.94
N MET A 89 -19.51 -8.01 -9.34
CA MET A 89 -18.18 -8.53 -8.98
C MET A 89 -17.06 -7.61 -9.47
N LEU A 90 -17.07 -7.21 -10.74
CA LEU A 90 -16.07 -6.30 -11.30
C LEU A 90 -16.11 -4.92 -10.63
N MET A 91 -17.28 -4.37 -10.33
CA MET A 91 -17.39 -3.11 -9.58
C MET A 91 -16.78 -3.23 -8.18
N THR A 92 -17.00 -4.34 -7.48
CA THR A 92 -16.38 -4.60 -6.16
C THR A 92 -14.86 -4.63 -6.28
N LEU A 93 -14.32 -5.30 -7.29
CA LEU A 93 -12.88 -5.33 -7.55
C LEU A 93 -12.31 -3.96 -7.91
N ALA A 94 -13.07 -3.15 -8.65
CA ALA A 94 -12.68 -1.77 -8.97
C ALA A 94 -12.64 -0.87 -7.75
N LEU A 95 -13.65 -0.92 -6.86
CA LEU A 95 -13.69 -0.20 -5.59
C LEU A 95 -12.50 -0.55 -4.69
N ASN A 96 -12.00 -1.78 -4.78
CA ASN A 96 -10.82 -2.24 -4.06
C ASN A 96 -9.50 -2.02 -4.82
N GLY A 97 -9.55 -1.38 -5.99
CA GLY A 97 -8.39 -0.97 -6.77
C GLY A 97 -7.64 -2.10 -7.49
N PHE A 98 -8.26 -3.25 -7.72
CA PHE A 98 -7.68 -4.39 -8.46
C PHE A 98 -7.83 -4.27 -9.97
N ILE A 99 -8.84 -3.56 -10.41
CA ILE A 99 -9.12 -3.27 -11.82
C ILE A 99 -9.52 -1.80 -11.99
N ILE A 100 -9.48 -1.30 -13.22
CA ILE A 100 -10.18 -0.07 -13.64
C ILE A 100 -11.46 -0.51 -14.33
N TYR A 101 -12.61 0.06 -13.93
CA TYR A 101 -13.89 -0.23 -14.54
C TYR A 101 -14.45 1.00 -15.25
N GLU A 102 -14.67 0.90 -16.54
CA GLU A 102 -15.28 1.96 -17.36
C GLU A 102 -16.77 1.69 -17.55
N SER A 103 -17.60 2.40 -16.80
CA SER A 103 -19.04 2.17 -16.79
C SER A 103 -19.72 2.38 -18.14
N TYR A 104 -19.24 3.34 -18.95
CA TYR A 104 -19.85 3.66 -20.25
C TYR A 104 -19.64 2.54 -21.29
N ARG A 105 -18.46 1.94 -21.28
CA ARG A 105 -18.08 0.85 -22.20
C ARG A 105 -18.35 -0.53 -21.63
N GLU A 106 -18.66 -0.60 -20.34
CA GLU A 106 -18.76 -1.84 -19.58
C GLU A 106 -17.50 -2.72 -19.72
N THR A 107 -16.33 -2.07 -19.68
CA THR A 107 -15.02 -2.71 -19.78
C THR A 107 -14.28 -2.69 -18.45
N ALA A 108 -13.45 -3.69 -18.24
CA ALA A 108 -12.55 -3.81 -17.11
C ALA A 108 -11.11 -3.94 -17.61
N ILE A 109 -10.17 -3.22 -16.96
CA ILE A 109 -8.73 -3.30 -17.21
C ILE A 109 -8.07 -3.78 -15.91
N VAL A 110 -7.34 -4.89 -15.99
CA VAL A 110 -6.69 -5.50 -14.82
C VAL A 110 -5.43 -4.73 -14.45
N LYS A 111 -5.26 -4.50 -13.14
CA LYS A 111 -4.07 -3.83 -12.59
C LYS A 111 -3.08 -4.86 -12.04
N GLN A 112 -1.79 -4.52 -12.06
CA GLN A 112 -0.71 -5.34 -11.50
C GLN A 112 -1.00 -5.78 -10.06
N LYS A 113 -1.63 -4.93 -9.27
CA LYS A 113 -2.07 -5.24 -7.89
C LYS A 113 -2.83 -6.56 -7.76
N LEU A 114 -3.66 -6.93 -8.76
CA LEU A 114 -4.40 -8.19 -8.74
C LEU A 114 -3.46 -9.40 -8.74
N TYR A 115 -2.45 -9.36 -9.60
CA TYR A 115 -1.46 -10.43 -9.71
C TYR A 115 -0.57 -10.51 -8.47
N ASP A 116 -0.11 -9.37 -7.97
CA ASP A 116 0.71 -9.28 -6.76
C ASP A 116 -0.04 -9.82 -5.55
N TYR A 117 -1.34 -9.53 -5.45
CA TYR A 117 -2.19 -10.01 -4.36
C TYR A 117 -2.35 -11.53 -4.35
N ILE A 118 -2.52 -12.13 -5.54
CA ILE A 118 -2.57 -13.59 -5.71
C ILE A 118 -1.22 -14.24 -5.40
N LEU A 119 -0.12 -13.64 -5.84
CA LEU A 119 1.22 -14.14 -5.59
C LEU A 119 1.55 -14.08 -4.09
N SER A 120 1.15 -13.04 -3.39
CA SER A 120 1.29 -12.92 -1.93
C SER A 120 0.49 -13.97 -1.19
N LYS A 121 -0.78 -14.20 -1.59
CA LYS A 121 -1.61 -15.28 -1.03
C LYS A 121 -0.95 -16.65 -1.16
N THR A 122 -0.26 -16.89 -2.26
CA THR A 122 0.45 -18.15 -2.51
C THR A 122 1.89 -18.15 -1.97
N LYS A 123 2.30 -17.10 -1.23
CA LYS A 123 3.65 -16.92 -0.66
C LYS A 123 4.77 -16.99 -1.71
N LYS A 124 4.49 -16.56 -2.93
CA LYS A 124 5.49 -16.49 -4.01
C LYS A 124 6.23 -15.15 -4.02
N ILE A 125 5.60 -14.10 -3.51
CA ILE A 125 6.20 -12.80 -3.26
C ILE A 125 5.83 -12.34 -1.86
N ASP A 126 6.67 -11.49 -1.32
CA ASP A 126 6.42 -10.75 -0.09
C ASP A 126 5.75 -9.42 -0.46
N TYR A 127 4.56 -9.18 0.09
CA TYR A 127 3.73 -8.02 -0.20
C TYR A 127 3.14 -7.49 1.11
N ASP A 128 4.07 -7.24 2.06
CA ASP A 128 3.72 -6.82 3.40
C ASP A 128 3.29 -5.35 3.44
N ALA A 129 2.51 -5.02 4.45
CA ALA A 129 2.15 -3.65 4.75
C ALA A 129 3.38 -2.91 5.31
N LEU A 130 3.84 -1.89 4.61
CA LEU A 130 4.78 -0.94 5.19
C LEU A 130 4.00 0.06 6.03
N ARG A 131 4.21 0.03 7.35
CA ARG A 131 3.54 0.91 8.29
C ARG A 131 4.55 1.59 9.18
N PHE A 132 4.59 2.92 9.10
CA PHE A 132 5.44 3.77 9.90
C PHE A 132 4.59 4.50 10.94
N VAL A 133 4.96 4.39 12.20
CA VAL A 133 4.35 5.16 13.29
C VAL A 133 5.34 6.23 13.70
N SER A 134 5.01 7.47 13.39
CA SER A 134 5.77 8.67 13.76
C SER A 134 5.29 9.20 15.11
N ALA A 135 6.22 9.46 16.02
CA ALA A 135 5.95 10.11 17.31
C ALA A 135 6.96 11.24 17.52
N THR A 136 6.52 12.49 17.44
CA THR A 136 7.40 13.66 17.52
C THR A 136 7.06 14.57 18.70
N LYS A 137 8.07 15.35 19.14
CA LYS A 137 7.93 16.40 20.15
C LYS A 137 8.49 17.70 19.58
N GLY A 138 7.66 18.52 19.00
CA GLY A 138 8.07 19.86 18.58
C GLY A 138 8.29 20.05 17.08
N GLU A 139 8.43 19.00 16.31
CA GLU A 139 8.62 19.00 14.87
C GLU A 139 7.45 18.35 14.13
N ALA A 140 7.36 18.59 12.82
CA ALA A 140 6.38 17.89 11.98
C ALA A 140 6.66 16.38 11.95
N ASN A 141 5.60 15.59 11.95
CA ASN A 141 5.72 14.14 11.83
C ASN A 141 6.25 13.74 10.46
N ILE A 142 5.78 14.41 9.41
CA ILE A 142 6.14 14.13 8.04
C ILE A 142 6.33 15.46 7.31
N VAL A 143 7.36 15.55 6.48
CA VAL A 143 7.63 16.68 5.60
C VAL A 143 7.78 16.16 4.17
N LEU A 144 6.90 16.60 3.28
CA LEU A 144 7.03 16.39 1.84
C LEU A 144 7.70 17.60 1.23
N ASN A 145 8.88 17.43 0.65
CA ASN A 145 9.50 18.43 -0.20
C ASN A 145 8.89 18.32 -1.60
N THR A 146 8.23 19.37 -2.06
CA THR A 146 7.51 19.36 -3.34
C THR A 146 8.42 19.61 -4.54
N SER A 147 9.68 20.04 -4.33
CA SER A 147 10.64 20.27 -5.41
C SER A 147 11.24 18.97 -5.94
N ASP A 148 11.58 18.04 -5.07
CA ASP A 148 12.18 16.75 -5.41
C ASP A 148 11.27 15.55 -5.14
N MET A 149 10.13 15.78 -4.48
CA MET A 149 9.16 14.77 -4.06
C MET A 149 9.73 13.77 -3.04
N ASP A 150 10.68 14.22 -2.24
CA ASP A 150 11.20 13.46 -1.12
C ASP A 150 10.28 13.60 0.09
N LEU A 151 10.00 12.49 0.76
CA LEU A 151 9.19 12.44 1.97
C LEU A 151 10.08 12.12 3.17
N GLN A 152 10.24 13.06 4.08
CA GLN A 152 10.94 12.84 5.34
C GLN A 152 9.94 12.48 6.43
N MET A 153 10.17 11.37 7.12
CA MET A 153 9.40 10.91 8.26
C MET A 153 10.25 11.02 9.51
N ASN A 154 9.74 11.68 10.55
CA ASN A 154 10.43 11.94 11.81
C ASN A 154 9.82 11.13 12.95
N GLY A 155 10.57 10.89 14.02
CA GLY A 155 10.08 10.20 15.22
C GLY A 155 9.75 8.72 15.02
N ILE A 156 10.37 8.07 14.05
CA ILE A 156 10.20 6.63 13.82
C ILE A 156 11.15 5.86 14.76
N LYS A 157 10.59 5.08 15.69
CA LYS A 157 11.41 4.24 16.59
C LYS A 157 11.88 2.97 15.90
N THR A 158 10.95 2.27 15.31
CA THR A 158 11.20 1.03 14.55
C THR A 158 10.11 0.87 13.51
N PHE A 159 10.39 0.18 12.42
CA PHE A 159 9.36 -0.32 11.53
C PHE A 159 9.74 -1.69 10.97
N THR A 160 8.74 -2.51 10.67
CA THR A 160 8.90 -3.81 10.05
C THR A 160 8.88 -3.64 8.54
N LEU A 161 9.94 -4.09 7.87
CA LEU A 161 10.02 -4.11 6.41
C LEU A 161 9.37 -5.37 5.85
N SER A 162 9.52 -6.50 6.54
CA SER A 162 8.88 -7.78 6.20
C SER A 162 8.55 -8.55 7.47
N ASP A 163 7.26 -8.81 7.68
CA ASP A 163 6.79 -9.64 8.79
C ASP A 163 7.18 -11.10 8.56
N THR A 164 7.08 -11.57 7.33
CA THR A 164 7.38 -12.96 6.95
C THR A 164 8.84 -13.32 7.21
N HIS A 165 9.77 -12.39 6.94
CA HIS A 165 11.20 -12.58 7.10
C HIS A 165 11.75 -11.97 8.38
N ASN A 166 10.89 -11.38 9.22
CA ASN A 166 11.26 -10.71 10.47
C ASN A 166 12.37 -9.66 10.27
N VAL A 167 12.21 -8.82 9.24
CA VAL A 167 13.14 -7.73 8.95
C VAL A 167 12.64 -6.45 9.60
N VAL A 168 13.38 -5.96 10.58
CA VAL A 168 13.03 -4.76 11.36
C VAL A 168 14.12 -3.70 11.19
N ILE A 169 13.69 -2.47 10.94
CA ILE A 169 14.58 -1.31 10.81
C ILE A 169 14.44 -0.42 12.06
N ARG A 170 15.58 0.03 12.56
CA ARG A 170 15.69 0.94 13.70
C ARG A 170 16.55 2.14 13.32
N PRO A 171 15.93 3.28 12.93
CA PRO A 171 16.68 4.50 12.64
C PRO A 171 17.28 5.08 13.93
N LYS A 172 18.57 5.45 13.92
CA LYS A 172 19.25 6.05 15.09
C LYS A 172 18.64 7.39 15.50
N ASN A 173 18.36 8.24 14.52
CA ASN A 173 17.82 9.57 14.76
C ASN A 173 16.29 9.63 14.64
N GLY A 174 15.64 8.47 14.49
CA GLY A 174 14.20 8.40 14.26
C GLY A 174 13.75 9.00 12.92
N ALA A 175 14.67 9.30 11.99
CA ALA A 175 14.37 9.89 10.70
C ALA A 175 14.57 8.87 9.56
N ILE A 176 13.60 8.83 8.66
CA ILE A 176 13.64 8.03 7.43
C ILE A 176 13.25 8.96 6.29
N ARG A 177 14.00 8.91 5.20
CA ARG A 177 13.69 9.63 3.96
C ARG A 177 13.27 8.65 2.88
N MET A 178 12.08 8.83 2.34
CA MET A 178 11.61 8.11 1.18
C MET A 178 11.78 8.98 -0.06
N LYS A 179 12.56 8.51 -1.01
CA LYS A 179 12.84 9.19 -2.26
C LYS A 179 11.72 8.98 -3.29
N LYS A 180 11.66 9.85 -4.28
CA LYS A 180 10.73 9.74 -5.42
C LYS A 180 10.83 8.37 -6.13
N ASN A 181 12.02 7.77 -6.20
CA ASN A 181 12.25 6.43 -6.77
C ASN A 181 11.81 5.27 -5.85
N ARG A 182 11.17 5.59 -4.70
CA ARG A 182 10.71 4.65 -3.68
C ARG A 182 11.81 3.94 -2.89
N SER A 183 13.05 4.43 -2.94
CA SER A 183 14.10 3.99 -2.02
C SER A 183 13.94 4.65 -0.66
N PHE A 184 14.42 3.97 0.39
CA PHE A 184 14.51 4.51 1.74
C PHE A 184 15.95 4.79 2.09
N GLU A 185 16.19 5.94 2.74
CA GLU A 185 17.49 6.32 3.28
C GLU A 185 17.33 6.61 4.78
N PHE A 186 18.19 6.04 5.59
CA PHE A 186 18.25 6.28 7.03
C PHE A 186 19.62 5.91 7.60
N ASP A 187 19.96 6.48 8.73
CA ASP A 187 21.10 6.05 9.55
C ASP A 187 20.58 5.13 10.64
N GLY A 188 21.06 3.90 10.72
CA GLY A 188 20.53 2.99 11.71
C GLY A 188 20.90 1.52 11.52
N ASP A 189 20.06 0.68 12.09
CA ASP A 189 20.27 -0.75 12.11
C ASP A 189 19.14 -1.46 11.35
N ILE A 190 19.50 -2.45 10.55
CA ILE A 190 18.60 -3.43 9.94
C ILE A 190 18.82 -4.76 10.65
N MET A 191 17.78 -5.27 11.27
CA MET A 191 17.78 -6.56 11.95
C MET A 191 17.01 -7.58 11.09
N ALA A 192 17.67 -8.68 10.73
CA ALA A 192 17.08 -9.75 9.95
C ALA A 192 17.39 -11.10 10.64
N GLY A 193 16.43 -11.61 11.41
CA GLY A 193 16.63 -12.79 12.23
C GLY A 193 17.78 -12.61 13.23
N LEU A 194 18.86 -13.37 13.06
CA LEU A 194 20.05 -13.31 13.92
C LEU A 194 21.10 -12.28 13.45
N PHE A 195 20.89 -11.64 12.31
CA PHE A 195 21.84 -10.68 11.74
C PHE A 195 21.42 -9.25 12.05
N THR A 196 22.40 -8.42 12.34
CA THR A 196 22.22 -6.96 12.45
C THR A 196 23.25 -6.28 11.56
N LEU A 197 22.77 -5.42 10.67
CA LEU A 197 23.57 -4.55 9.81
C LEU A 197 23.42 -3.13 10.34
N SER A 198 24.52 -2.44 10.58
CA SER A 198 24.54 -1.06 11.01
C SER A 198 25.22 -0.20 9.96
N GLY A 199 24.65 0.95 9.61
CA GLY A 199 25.20 1.81 8.60
C GLY A 199 24.72 3.26 8.67
N MET A 200 25.33 4.10 7.85
CA MET A 200 24.87 5.44 7.51
C MET A 200 24.40 5.44 6.05
N ASN A 201 23.30 6.11 5.76
CA ASN A 201 22.65 6.11 4.43
C ASN A 201 22.36 4.69 3.92
N CYS A 202 21.78 3.86 4.78
CA CYS A 202 21.32 2.51 4.42
C CYS A 202 20.11 2.55 3.49
#